data_f756ca5e66db54d1fa6509a96fd3820f
#
_entry.id   f756ca5e66db54d1fa6509a96fd3820f
#
_cell.length_a   1.000
_cell.length_b   1.000
_cell.length_c   1.000
_cell.angle_alpha   90.00
_cell.angle_beta   90.00
_cell.angle_gamma   90.00
#
_symmetry.space_group_name_H-M   'P 1'
#
loop_
_entity.id
_entity.type
_entity.pdbx_description
1 polymer ?
#
loop_
_entity_poly.entity_id
_entity_poly.type
_entity_poly.pdbx_seq_one_letter_code
_entity_poly.pdbx_strand_id
1 'polypeptide(L)'
;MPVAPVIALSHGGGPLPILGDKNHESIVYSLKNRVPKILGLGTPSAPRAIVLVTAHWSTAVPTVSSAARHDLYYDYSGFPSESYALKYPAPGDPQIAREIKSLLDAQGLPARLDPKRGWDHGVFIPMLLINPAADIPIVQVSVLESEDPEHHLRMGAALARLRDRNIAIIGSGFASLHNFAEMRNLRFGGRAFVRDFKAVSDEWNAALTGAATAEARDDRWSALRAWRTLPHVNRMHPPRAGEHFMPLLVCAGAAGDGEKAGVYKDVYSGVNILTYYWGAAQVD
;
A
#
# COMPACT_ATOMS: atom_id res chain seq x y z
N MET A 1 -7.56 22.76 8.50
CA MET A 1 -8.28 21.50 8.18
C MET A 1 -7.43 20.36 8.70
N PRO A 2 -7.99 19.22 9.13
CA PRO A 2 -7.18 18.06 9.48
C PRO A 2 -6.36 17.64 8.25
N VAL A 3 -5.16 17.15 8.45
CA VAL A 3 -4.31 16.62 7.36
C VAL A 3 -4.95 15.36 6.77
N ALA A 4 -4.82 15.16 5.45
CA ALA A 4 -5.35 13.98 4.81
C ALA A 4 -4.68 12.69 5.31
N PRO A 5 -5.39 11.56 5.37
CA PRO A 5 -4.86 10.31 5.90
C PRO A 5 -3.79 9.68 5.00
N VAL A 6 -2.97 8.87 5.65
CA VAL A 6 -2.02 7.95 5.01
C VAL A 6 -2.40 6.54 5.41
N ILE A 7 -2.41 5.59 4.49
CA ILE A 7 -2.76 4.19 4.78
C ILE A 7 -1.87 3.22 4.00
N ALA A 8 -1.23 2.29 4.68
CA ALA A 8 -0.49 1.18 4.10
C ALA A 8 -1.37 -0.08 4.15
N LEU A 9 -2.08 -0.35 3.06
CA LEU A 9 -3.06 -1.43 2.96
C LEU A 9 -2.50 -2.67 2.23
N SER A 10 -3.19 -3.79 2.42
CA SER A 10 -2.97 -5.01 1.66
C SER A 10 -4.00 -5.12 0.52
N HIS A 11 -3.53 -5.17 -0.73
CA HIS A 11 -4.40 -5.21 -1.91
C HIS A 11 -4.91 -6.62 -2.26
N GLY A 12 -4.36 -7.66 -1.63
CA GLY A 12 -4.71 -9.06 -1.93
C GLY A 12 -3.87 -9.65 -3.06
N GLY A 13 -4.26 -10.81 -3.56
CA GLY A 13 -3.55 -11.55 -4.62
C GLY A 13 -4.20 -11.39 -5.98
N GLY A 14 -3.67 -10.56 -6.87
CA GLY A 14 -4.21 -10.35 -8.21
C GLY A 14 -5.70 -9.97 -8.18
N PRO A 15 -6.54 -10.51 -9.07
CA PRO A 15 -7.98 -10.22 -9.11
C PRO A 15 -8.81 -11.03 -8.09
N LEU A 16 -8.20 -11.89 -7.26
CA LEU A 16 -8.92 -12.76 -6.32
C LEU A 16 -9.88 -12.03 -5.38
N PRO A 17 -9.58 -10.82 -4.86
CA PRO A 17 -10.53 -10.06 -4.07
C PRO A 17 -11.85 -9.75 -4.79
N ILE A 18 -11.81 -9.53 -6.10
CA ILE A 18 -13.00 -9.24 -6.93
C ILE A 18 -13.71 -10.53 -7.37
N LEU A 19 -12.97 -11.63 -7.49
CA LEU A 19 -13.48 -12.93 -7.91
C LEU A 19 -14.12 -13.73 -6.76
N GLY A 20 -14.24 -13.17 -5.56
CA GLY A 20 -14.91 -13.80 -4.43
C GLY A 20 -14.11 -14.93 -3.77
N ASP A 21 -12.78 -14.90 -3.84
CA ASP A 21 -11.93 -15.85 -3.13
C ASP A 21 -12.10 -15.74 -1.61
N LYS A 22 -12.50 -16.84 -0.97
CA LYS A 22 -12.79 -16.89 0.48
C LYS A 22 -11.61 -16.50 1.36
N ASN A 23 -10.37 -16.73 0.92
CA ASN A 23 -9.20 -16.32 1.69
C ASN A 23 -9.00 -14.80 1.75
N HIS A 24 -9.70 -14.04 0.91
CA HIS A 24 -9.66 -12.59 0.86
C HIS A 24 -10.86 -11.90 1.52
N GLU A 25 -11.86 -12.64 2.03
CA GLU A 25 -13.10 -12.06 2.57
C GLU A 25 -12.85 -10.94 3.59
N SER A 26 -11.90 -11.14 4.52
CA SER A 26 -11.56 -10.14 5.54
C SER A 26 -10.92 -8.89 4.92
N ILE A 27 -9.99 -9.07 3.98
CA ILE A 27 -9.36 -7.97 3.24
C ILE A 27 -10.42 -7.20 2.44
N VAL A 28 -11.30 -7.90 1.73
CA VAL A 28 -12.41 -7.31 0.96
C VAL A 28 -13.35 -6.52 1.88
N TYR A 29 -13.69 -7.07 3.07
CA TYR A 29 -14.47 -6.35 4.05
C TYR A 29 -13.81 -5.02 4.43
N SER A 30 -12.52 -5.04 4.72
CA SER A 30 -11.77 -3.85 5.10
C SER A 30 -11.67 -2.83 3.97
N LEU A 31 -11.40 -3.27 2.75
CA LEU A 31 -11.35 -2.40 1.58
C LEU A 31 -12.71 -1.72 1.30
N LYS A 32 -13.82 -2.40 1.57
CA LYS A 32 -15.19 -1.86 1.39
C LYS A 32 -15.68 -1.01 2.55
N ASN A 33 -15.23 -1.26 3.78
CA ASN A 33 -15.87 -0.69 4.98
C ASN A 33 -14.93 0.14 5.85
N ARG A 34 -13.67 -0.31 6.06
CA ARG A 34 -12.71 0.39 6.93
C ARG A 34 -11.96 1.47 6.18
N VAL A 35 -11.40 1.14 5.01
CA VAL A 35 -10.62 2.10 4.21
C VAL A 35 -11.44 3.31 3.78
N PRO A 36 -12.70 3.19 3.30
CA PRO A 36 -13.54 4.35 3.02
C PRO A 36 -13.77 5.26 4.25
N LYS A 37 -13.90 4.70 5.45
CA LYS A 37 -14.04 5.48 6.70
C LYS A 37 -12.74 6.22 7.03
N ILE A 38 -11.58 5.56 6.92
CA ILE A 38 -10.26 6.17 7.13
C ILE A 38 -10.07 7.34 6.16
N LEU A 39 -10.44 7.17 4.89
CA LEU A 39 -10.36 8.20 3.86
C LEU A 39 -11.44 9.28 3.98
N GLY A 40 -12.44 9.09 4.85
CA GLY A 40 -13.58 10.01 4.97
C GLY A 40 -14.46 10.06 3.73
N LEU A 41 -14.52 8.99 2.92
CA LEU A 41 -15.33 8.95 1.70
C LEU A 41 -16.81 9.17 2.02
N GLY A 42 -17.50 9.93 1.17
CA GLY A 42 -18.90 10.30 1.39
C GLY A 42 -19.11 11.40 2.43
N THR A 43 -18.06 12.03 2.93
CA THR A 43 -18.09 13.16 3.87
C THR A 43 -17.37 14.39 3.28
N PRO A 44 -17.55 15.59 3.87
CA PRO A 44 -16.79 16.78 3.45
C PRO A 44 -15.27 16.68 3.61
N SER A 45 -14.78 15.69 4.35
CA SER A 45 -13.34 15.42 4.50
C SER A 45 -12.77 14.44 3.48
N ALA A 46 -13.59 13.95 2.53
CA ALA A 46 -13.10 13.10 1.44
C ALA A 46 -11.91 13.76 0.71
N PRO A 47 -10.86 13.01 0.38
CA PRO A 47 -9.69 13.57 -0.26
C PRO A 47 -10.05 14.03 -1.68
N ARG A 48 -9.48 15.18 -2.10
CA ARG A 48 -9.66 15.69 -3.45
C ARG A 48 -8.88 14.91 -4.52
N ALA A 49 -7.88 14.13 -4.09
CA ALA A 49 -7.09 13.22 -4.92
C ALA A 49 -6.38 12.19 -4.03
N ILE A 50 -5.92 11.12 -4.63
CA ILE A 50 -5.16 10.05 -3.97
C ILE A 50 -3.81 9.89 -4.67
N VAL A 51 -2.72 9.90 -3.91
CA VAL A 51 -1.42 9.39 -4.36
C VAL A 51 -1.34 7.95 -3.94
N LEU A 52 -1.19 7.04 -4.90
CA LEU A 52 -1.14 5.61 -4.65
C LEU A 52 0.23 5.04 -5.04
N VAL A 53 0.99 4.61 -4.02
CA VAL A 53 2.29 3.95 -4.19
C VAL A 53 2.05 2.45 -4.32
N THR A 54 2.35 1.88 -5.49
CA THR A 54 2.09 0.47 -5.79
C THR A 54 3.33 -0.39 -5.73
N ALA A 55 3.24 -1.58 -5.13
CA ALA A 55 4.29 -2.59 -5.15
C ALA A 55 4.53 -3.20 -6.54
N HIS A 56 3.56 -3.08 -7.45
CA HIS A 56 3.60 -3.67 -8.80
C HIS A 56 4.29 -2.79 -9.85
N TRP A 57 4.87 -1.68 -9.44
CA TRP A 57 5.66 -0.82 -10.30
C TRP A 57 6.98 -0.49 -9.63
N SER A 58 8.01 -1.28 -9.94
CA SER A 58 9.38 -1.09 -9.47
C SER A 58 10.21 -0.41 -10.55
N THR A 59 10.95 0.64 -10.19
CA THR A 59 11.76 1.44 -11.13
C THR A 59 13.08 1.86 -10.48
N ALA A 60 14.10 2.16 -11.30
CA ALA A 60 15.41 2.59 -10.79
C ALA A 60 15.38 3.95 -10.08
N VAL A 61 14.45 4.83 -10.45
CA VAL A 61 14.22 6.14 -9.83
C VAL A 61 12.71 6.34 -9.61
N PRO A 62 12.27 7.13 -8.63
CA PRO A 62 10.84 7.37 -8.40
C PRO A 62 10.17 7.80 -9.70
N THR A 63 9.11 7.11 -10.10
CA THR A 63 8.39 7.38 -11.35
C THR A 63 6.92 7.61 -11.05
N VAL A 64 6.32 8.62 -11.67
CA VAL A 64 4.99 9.10 -11.36
C VAL A 64 4.12 9.07 -12.61
N SER A 65 2.96 8.43 -12.55
CA SER A 65 1.99 8.45 -13.65
C SER A 65 1.46 9.87 -13.88
N SER A 66 1.46 10.34 -15.14
CA SER A 66 1.25 11.76 -15.41
C SER A 66 0.21 12.08 -16.48
N ALA A 67 -0.54 11.10 -16.97
CA ALA A 67 -1.64 11.34 -17.87
C ALA A 67 -2.92 11.78 -17.12
N ALA A 68 -3.84 12.43 -17.83
CA ALA A 68 -5.17 12.75 -17.29
C ALA A 68 -6.12 11.54 -17.26
N ARG A 69 -5.78 10.48 -18.01
CA ARG A 69 -6.50 9.21 -18.06
C ARG A 69 -5.50 8.08 -18.22
N HIS A 70 -5.81 6.95 -17.61
CA HIS A 70 -4.97 5.76 -17.63
C HIS A 70 -5.81 4.54 -17.99
N ASP A 71 -5.30 3.69 -18.87
CA ASP A 71 -5.83 2.35 -19.08
C ASP A 71 -5.47 1.45 -17.90
N LEU A 72 -6.15 0.31 -17.76
CA LEU A 72 -5.75 -0.70 -16.80
C LEU A 72 -4.61 -1.54 -17.40
N TYR A 73 -3.63 -1.85 -16.57
CA TYR A 73 -2.57 -2.77 -16.86
C TYR A 73 -2.81 -4.08 -16.11
N TYR A 74 -3.29 -5.10 -16.82
CA TYR A 74 -3.55 -6.42 -16.23
C TYR A 74 -2.24 -7.18 -16.12
N ASP A 75 -1.51 -6.92 -15.03
CA ASP A 75 -0.20 -7.49 -14.71
C ASP A 75 -0.27 -8.88 -14.06
N TYR A 76 -1.34 -9.62 -14.31
CA TYR A 76 -1.57 -10.98 -13.86
C TYR A 76 -1.96 -11.88 -15.04
N SER A 77 -1.88 -13.20 -14.85
CA SER A 77 -2.23 -14.20 -15.87
C SER A 77 -2.86 -15.44 -15.25
N GLY A 78 -3.57 -16.22 -16.08
CA GLY A 78 -4.16 -17.50 -15.65
C GLY A 78 -5.47 -17.37 -14.86
N PHE A 79 -6.11 -16.20 -14.87
CA PHE A 79 -7.40 -15.96 -14.21
C PHE A 79 -8.56 -16.02 -15.22
N PRO A 80 -9.82 -16.15 -14.74
CA PRO A 80 -11.00 -16.13 -15.58
C PRO A 80 -11.12 -14.87 -16.44
N SER A 81 -11.74 -14.98 -17.61
CA SER A 81 -11.84 -13.91 -18.62
C SER A 81 -12.48 -12.63 -18.09
N GLU A 82 -13.44 -12.74 -17.17
CA GLU A 82 -14.09 -11.60 -16.53
C GLU A 82 -13.11 -10.69 -15.78
N SER A 83 -12.00 -11.23 -15.26
CA SER A 83 -10.97 -10.43 -14.61
C SER A 83 -10.21 -9.49 -15.55
N TYR A 84 -10.20 -9.79 -16.85
CA TYR A 84 -9.60 -8.95 -17.90
C TYR A 84 -10.60 -7.99 -18.56
N ALA A 85 -11.87 -8.04 -18.14
CA ALA A 85 -12.92 -7.13 -18.58
C ALA A 85 -13.23 -6.02 -17.57
N LEU A 86 -12.52 -5.99 -16.44
CA LEU A 86 -12.67 -4.97 -15.42
C LEU A 86 -12.39 -3.57 -15.98
N LYS A 87 -13.09 -2.56 -15.45
CA LYS A 87 -12.88 -1.16 -15.79
C LYS A 87 -12.84 -0.33 -14.52
N TYR A 88 -11.94 0.63 -14.48
CA TYR A 88 -11.86 1.59 -13.40
C TYR A 88 -11.48 2.97 -13.97
N PRO A 89 -12.45 3.78 -14.43
CA PRO A 89 -12.20 4.98 -15.23
C PRO A 89 -11.92 6.23 -14.38
N ALA A 90 -11.35 6.11 -13.18
CA ALA A 90 -11.00 7.28 -12.38
C ALA A 90 -10.01 8.18 -13.15
N PRO A 91 -10.09 9.50 -12.99
CA PRO A 91 -9.16 10.41 -13.64
C PRO A 91 -7.76 10.32 -13.02
N GLY A 92 -6.73 10.62 -13.82
CA GLY A 92 -5.41 11.00 -13.34
C GLY A 92 -5.35 12.52 -13.09
N ASP A 93 -4.24 12.99 -12.49
CA ASP A 93 -4.01 14.42 -12.29
C ASP A 93 -2.57 14.80 -12.69
N PRO A 94 -2.36 15.32 -13.91
CA PRO A 94 -1.05 15.75 -14.38
C PRO A 94 -0.43 16.90 -13.57
N GLN A 95 -1.22 17.71 -12.90
CA GLN A 95 -0.72 18.82 -12.09
C GLN A 95 -0.13 18.28 -10.79
N ILE A 96 -0.87 17.40 -10.11
CA ILE A 96 -0.36 16.69 -8.90
C ILE A 96 0.87 15.86 -9.26
N ALA A 97 0.88 15.18 -10.41
CA ALA A 97 2.04 14.40 -10.85
C ALA A 97 3.31 15.26 -10.98
N ARG A 98 3.22 16.44 -11.60
CA ARG A 98 4.35 17.39 -11.67
C ARG A 98 4.77 17.90 -10.30
N GLU A 99 3.83 18.15 -9.42
CA GLU A 99 4.12 18.56 -8.05
C GLU A 99 4.86 17.46 -7.28
N ILE A 100 4.39 16.21 -7.35
CA ILE A 100 5.07 15.06 -6.74
C ILE A 100 6.53 14.97 -7.25
N LYS A 101 6.72 15.07 -8.58
CA LYS A 101 8.07 15.09 -9.14
C LYS A 101 8.94 16.18 -8.51
N SER A 102 8.43 17.40 -8.42
CA SER A 102 9.18 18.53 -7.84
C SER A 102 9.50 18.31 -6.37
N LEU A 103 8.58 17.73 -5.58
CA LEU A 103 8.79 17.40 -4.17
C LEU A 103 9.87 16.32 -3.99
N LEU A 104 9.86 15.30 -4.83
CA LEU A 104 10.87 14.23 -4.82
C LEU A 104 12.25 14.75 -5.24
N ASP A 105 12.33 15.54 -6.31
CA ASP A 105 13.56 16.18 -6.77
C ASP A 105 14.18 17.05 -5.66
N ALA A 106 13.37 17.83 -4.96
CA ALA A 106 13.80 18.68 -3.85
C ALA A 106 14.35 17.88 -2.65
N GLN A 107 13.99 16.61 -2.53
CA GLN A 107 14.55 15.67 -1.54
C GLN A 107 15.80 14.95 -2.04
N GLY A 108 16.35 15.32 -3.22
CA GLY A 108 17.47 14.64 -3.84
C GLY A 108 17.12 13.23 -4.34
N LEU A 109 15.86 13.00 -4.70
CA LEU A 109 15.35 11.79 -5.31
C LEU A 109 14.88 12.11 -6.74
N PRO A 110 15.79 12.13 -7.75
CA PRO A 110 15.46 12.53 -9.12
C PRO A 110 14.31 11.67 -9.65
N ALA A 111 13.16 12.29 -9.90
CA ALA A 111 11.93 11.60 -10.28
C ALA A 111 11.64 11.75 -11.78
N ARG A 112 10.90 10.79 -12.35
CA ARG A 112 10.41 10.80 -13.72
C ARG A 112 8.90 10.86 -13.80
N LEU A 113 8.38 11.45 -14.87
CA LEU A 113 6.97 11.39 -15.24
C LEU A 113 6.78 10.33 -16.33
N ASP A 114 5.77 9.49 -16.17
CA ASP A 114 5.36 8.50 -17.16
C ASP A 114 3.90 8.77 -17.59
N PRO A 115 3.67 9.27 -18.82
CA PRO A 115 2.32 9.51 -19.33
C PRO A 115 1.65 8.27 -19.91
N LYS A 116 2.33 7.10 -19.94
CA LYS A 116 1.84 5.89 -20.62
C LYS A 116 1.53 4.74 -19.69
N ARG A 117 2.12 4.73 -18.47
CA ARG A 117 1.91 3.65 -17.50
C ARG A 117 0.43 3.52 -17.18
N GLY A 118 -0.13 2.36 -17.46
CA GLY A 118 -1.47 1.97 -17.01
C GLY A 118 -1.48 1.64 -15.51
N TRP A 119 -2.66 1.65 -14.89
CA TRP A 119 -2.79 1.23 -13.50
C TRP A 119 -2.75 -0.29 -13.39
N ASP A 120 -1.81 -0.81 -12.59
CA ASP A 120 -1.69 -2.22 -12.27
C ASP A 120 -2.74 -2.67 -11.24
N HIS A 121 -2.81 -3.98 -10.97
CA HIS A 121 -3.82 -4.50 -10.06
C HIS A 121 -3.64 -4.02 -8.61
N GLY A 122 -2.46 -3.63 -8.19
CA GLY A 122 -2.25 -2.97 -6.89
C GLY A 122 -2.96 -1.62 -6.79
N VAL A 123 -3.32 -1.00 -7.92
CA VAL A 123 -4.14 0.21 -7.98
C VAL A 123 -5.61 -0.14 -8.17
N PHE A 124 -5.99 -0.77 -9.29
CA PHE A 124 -7.40 -0.83 -9.66
C PHE A 124 -8.21 -1.86 -8.86
N ILE A 125 -7.62 -2.97 -8.41
CA ILE A 125 -8.35 -3.97 -7.62
C ILE A 125 -8.79 -3.40 -6.26
N PRO A 126 -7.91 -2.86 -5.41
CA PRO A 126 -8.36 -2.26 -4.16
C PRO A 126 -9.28 -1.05 -4.39
N MET A 127 -9.02 -0.21 -5.39
CA MET A 127 -9.82 0.98 -5.63
C MET A 127 -11.24 0.68 -6.14
N LEU A 128 -11.44 -0.41 -6.88
CA LEU A 128 -12.79 -0.93 -7.22
C LEU A 128 -13.63 -1.25 -5.98
N LEU A 129 -12.99 -1.64 -4.88
CA LEU A 129 -13.65 -1.97 -3.61
C LEU A 129 -13.80 -0.74 -2.70
N ILE A 130 -12.80 0.14 -2.67
CA ILE A 130 -12.74 1.34 -1.82
C ILE A 130 -13.64 2.45 -2.35
N ASN A 131 -13.51 2.76 -3.64
CA ASN A 131 -14.22 3.86 -4.32
C ASN A 131 -14.74 3.41 -5.69
N PRO A 132 -15.79 2.58 -5.74
CA PRO A 132 -16.32 2.05 -7.00
C PRO A 132 -16.89 3.13 -7.93
N ALA A 133 -17.18 4.34 -7.40
CA ALA A 133 -17.62 5.48 -8.21
C ALA A 133 -16.53 6.02 -9.13
N ALA A 134 -15.25 5.73 -8.83
CA ALA A 134 -14.09 6.15 -9.62
C ALA A 134 -14.05 7.68 -9.89
N ASP A 135 -14.52 8.48 -8.94
CA ASP A 135 -14.71 9.93 -9.07
C ASP A 135 -13.56 10.75 -8.44
N ILE A 136 -12.63 10.10 -7.72
CA ILE A 136 -11.47 10.75 -7.10
C ILE A 136 -10.25 10.54 -8.00
N PRO A 137 -9.52 11.61 -8.39
CA PRO A 137 -8.30 11.49 -9.17
C PRO A 137 -7.22 10.67 -8.45
N ILE A 138 -6.51 9.83 -9.22
CA ILE A 138 -5.41 9.01 -8.71
C ILE A 138 -4.12 9.34 -9.45
N VAL A 139 -3.03 9.51 -8.70
CA VAL A 139 -1.67 9.56 -9.22
C VAL A 139 -0.88 8.38 -8.68
N GLN A 140 -0.51 7.46 -9.56
CA GLN A 140 0.27 6.28 -9.22
C GLN A 140 1.75 6.64 -9.14
N VAL A 141 2.43 6.08 -8.12
CA VAL A 141 3.88 6.26 -7.91
C VAL A 141 4.53 4.88 -7.76
N SER A 142 5.69 4.71 -8.37
CA SER A 142 6.48 3.48 -8.26
C SER A 142 7.16 3.35 -6.90
N VAL A 143 7.51 2.12 -6.52
CA VAL A 143 8.58 1.83 -5.56
C VAL A 143 9.93 1.77 -6.29
N LEU A 144 11.03 1.62 -5.55
CA LEU A 144 12.37 1.54 -6.11
C LEU A 144 12.87 0.09 -6.16
N GLU A 145 13.49 -0.28 -7.28
CA GLU A 145 14.13 -1.59 -7.48
C GLU A 145 15.25 -1.87 -6.45
N SER A 146 15.85 -0.82 -5.90
CA SER A 146 16.89 -0.94 -4.88
C SER A 146 16.39 -1.51 -3.55
N GLU A 147 15.07 -1.47 -3.30
CA GLU A 147 14.46 -1.76 -1.99
C GLU A 147 15.12 -0.99 -0.82
N ASP A 148 15.80 0.14 -1.11
CA ASP A 148 16.47 0.95 -0.10
C ASP A 148 15.44 1.59 0.84
N PRO A 149 15.45 1.27 2.15
CA PRO A 149 14.45 1.77 3.08
C PRO A 149 14.54 3.27 3.32
N GLU A 150 15.76 3.84 3.32
CA GLU A 150 15.95 5.28 3.50
C GLU A 150 15.32 6.08 2.35
N HIS A 151 15.53 5.64 1.12
CA HIS A 151 14.94 6.31 -0.04
C HIS A 151 13.41 6.25 0.00
N HIS A 152 12.80 5.12 0.38
CA HIS A 152 11.34 5.00 0.49
C HIS A 152 10.77 5.87 1.62
N LEU A 153 11.42 5.93 2.78
CA LEU A 153 11.03 6.84 3.86
C LEU A 153 11.11 8.31 3.42
N ARG A 154 12.16 8.69 2.69
CA ARG A 154 12.32 10.04 2.14
C ARG A 154 11.29 10.35 1.05
N MET A 155 10.92 9.38 0.21
CA MET A 155 9.78 9.52 -0.71
C MET A 155 8.51 9.88 0.07
N GLY A 156 8.24 9.17 1.15
CA GLY A 156 7.11 9.46 2.03
C GLY A 156 7.16 10.87 2.62
N ALA A 157 8.30 11.30 3.14
CA ALA A 157 8.48 12.65 3.68
C ALA A 157 8.25 13.75 2.62
N ALA A 158 8.64 13.51 1.37
CA ALA A 158 8.33 14.41 0.26
C ALA A 158 6.81 14.51 0.03
N LEU A 159 6.12 13.36 0.00
CA LEU A 159 4.68 13.28 -0.23
C LEU A 159 3.85 13.83 0.94
N ALA A 160 4.38 13.85 2.16
CA ALA A 160 3.69 14.35 3.35
C ALA A 160 3.10 15.76 3.16
N ARG A 161 3.78 16.63 2.40
CA ARG A 161 3.32 17.99 2.09
C ARG A 161 1.99 18.06 1.33
N LEU A 162 1.62 16.99 0.63
CA LEU A 162 0.36 16.92 -0.11
C LEU A 162 -0.84 16.74 0.82
N ARG A 163 -0.62 16.18 2.01
CA ARG A 163 -1.66 15.93 3.01
C ARG A 163 -2.36 17.21 3.47
N ASP A 164 -1.61 18.32 3.62
CA ASP A 164 -2.16 19.64 3.99
C ASP A 164 -3.11 20.20 2.93
N ARG A 165 -3.09 19.64 1.73
CA ARG A 165 -3.94 20.03 0.60
C ARG A 165 -5.05 19.01 0.34
N ASN A 166 -5.40 18.24 1.34
CA ASN A 166 -6.41 17.19 1.28
C ASN A 166 -6.15 16.15 0.18
N ILE A 167 -4.89 15.72 0.02
CA ILE A 167 -4.49 14.63 -0.87
C ILE A 167 -4.07 13.45 0.02
N ALA A 168 -4.83 12.36 -0.03
CA ALA A 168 -4.53 11.15 0.72
C ALA A 168 -3.39 10.36 0.08
N ILE A 169 -2.65 9.60 0.90
CA ILE A 169 -1.57 8.72 0.44
C ILE A 169 -1.96 7.28 0.75
N ILE A 170 -1.97 6.44 -0.26
CA ILE A 170 -2.18 5.00 -0.12
C ILE A 170 -0.91 4.27 -0.54
N GLY A 171 -0.36 3.46 0.35
CA GLY A 171 0.64 2.46 0.03
C GLY A 171 -0.05 1.11 -0.20
N SER A 172 -0.05 0.66 -1.42
CA SER A 172 -0.66 -0.60 -1.84
C SER A 172 0.39 -1.69 -1.96
N GLY A 173 0.43 -2.55 -0.95
CA GLY A 173 1.40 -3.63 -0.83
C GLY A 173 0.83 -4.83 -0.09
N PHE A 174 1.68 -5.54 0.65
CA PHE A 174 1.30 -6.67 1.50
C PHE A 174 2.35 -6.84 2.62
N ALA A 175 2.45 -5.87 3.52
CA ALA A 175 3.57 -5.77 4.47
C ALA A 175 3.69 -6.94 5.45
N SER A 176 2.59 -7.60 5.81
CA SER A 176 2.61 -8.75 6.72
C SER A 176 3.16 -10.02 6.09
N LEU A 177 3.01 -10.21 4.77
CA LEU A 177 3.43 -11.44 4.09
C LEU A 177 3.43 -11.23 2.57
N HIS A 178 4.57 -11.39 1.91
CA HIS A 178 4.64 -11.55 0.47
C HIS A 178 5.74 -12.57 0.10
N ASN A 179 5.42 -13.83 0.27
CA ASN A 179 6.25 -14.96 -0.10
C ASN A 179 5.36 -16.03 -0.76
N PHE A 180 5.46 -16.17 -2.07
CA PHE A 180 4.60 -17.08 -2.84
C PHE A 180 4.67 -18.54 -2.37
N ALA A 181 5.85 -19.00 -1.90
CA ALA A 181 5.98 -20.37 -1.38
C ALA A 181 5.17 -20.54 -0.09
N GLU A 182 5.28 -19.59 0.85
CA GLU A 182 4.53 -19.63 2.10
C GLU A 182 3.02 -19.39 1.87
N MET A 183 2.66 -18.46 0.98
CA MET A 183 1.25 -18.23 0.61
C MET A 183 0.61 -19.47 -0.02
N ARG A 184 1.35 -20.18 -0.88
CA ARG A 184 0.91 -21.46 -1.45
C ARG A 184 0.75 -22.53 -0.37
N ASN A 185 1.70 -22.65 0.55
CA ASN A 185 1.65 -23.59 1.66
C ASN A 185 0.49 -23.27 2.63
N LEU A 186 0.20 -22.00 2.90
CA LEU A 186 -0.98 -21.59 3.66
C LEU A 186 -2.28 -22.04 2.99
N ARG A 187 -2.34 -21.98 1.67
CA ARG A 187 -3.53 -22.35 0.91
C ARG A 187 -3.71 -23.88 0.80
N PHE A 188 -2.64 -24.65 0.70
CA PHE A 188 -2.67 -26.08 0.35
C PHE A 188 -1.99 -27.01 1.35
N GLY A 189 -1.19 -26.49 2.30
CA GLY A 189 -0.36 -27.28 3.23
C GLY A 189 -1.10 -27.85 4.45
N GLY A 190 -2.40 -27.55 4.58
CA GLY A 190 -3.24 -28.12 5.64
C GLY A 190 -3.14 -27.39 6.99
N ARG A 191 -3.99 -27.81 7.95
CA ARG A 191 -4.18 -27.11 9.24
C ARG A 191 -2.93 -27.07 10.11
N ALA A 192 -2.08 -28.10 10.08
CA ALA A 192 -0.86 -28.13 10.88
C ALA A 192 0.11 -27.05 10.42
N PHE A 193 0.32 -26.92 9.12
CA PHE A 193 1.17 -25.87 8.57
C PHE A 193 0.65 -24.47 8.93
N VAL A 194 -0.67 -24.21 8.75
CA VAL A 194 -1.28 -22.91 9.08
C VAL A 194 -1.07 -22.55 10.54
N ARG A 195 -1.27 -23.52 11.46
CA ARG A 195 -1.06 -23.29 12.90
C ARG A 195 0.39 -22.91 13.20
N ASP A 196 1.34 -23.66 12.66
CA ASP A 196 2.77 -23.49 12.95
C ASP A 196 3.30 -22.20 12.29
N PHE A 197 2.85 -21.88 11.07
CA PHE A 197 3.20 -20.64 10.40
C PHE A 197 2.56 -19.41 11.06
N LYS A 198 1.38 -19.56 11.66
CA LYS A 198 0.71 -18.47 12.36
C LYS A 198 1.55 -17.92 13.51
N ALA A 199 2.19 -18.76 14.29
CA ALA A 199 3.07 -18.32 15.38
C ALA A 199 4.22 -17.44 14.83
N VAL A 200 4.87 -17.90 13.77
CA VAL A 200 5.93 -17.15 13.07
C VAL A 200 5.43 -15.81 12.51
N SER A 201 4.25 -15.83 11.90
CA SER A 201 3.62 -14.61 11.36
C SER A 201 3.22 -13.62 12.47
N ASP A 202 2.75 -14.12 13.60
CA ASP A 202 2.37 -13.26 14.74
C ASP A 202 3.62 -12.60 15.38
N GLU A 203 4.76 -13.28 15.47
CA GLU A 203 6.03 -12.69 15.93
C GLU A 203 6.53 -11.61 14.98
N TRP A 204 6.50 -11.86 13.67
CA TRP A 204 6.80 -10.84 12.66
C TRP A 204 5.89 -9.62 12.78
N ASN A 205 4.58 -9.85 12.83
CA ASN A 205 3.60 -8.77 12.91
C ASN A 205 3.74 -7.94 14.20
N ALA A 206 4.07 -8.57 15.33
CA ALA A 206 4.32 -7.85 16.58
C ALA A 206 5.55 -6.94 16.48
N ALA A 207 6.66 -7.46 15.95
CA ALA A 207 7.89 -6.68 15.75
C ALA A 207 7.68 -5.54 14.74
N LEU A 208 7.01 -5.83 13.62
CA LEU A 208 6.67 -4.83 12.61
C LEU A 208 5.76 -3.74 13.16
N THR A 209 4.77 -4.11 13.98
CA THR A 209 3.87 -3.14 14.62
C THR A 209 4.67 -2.21 15.53
N GLY A 210 5.55 -2.74 16.38
CA GLY A 210 6.42 -1.90 17.22
C GLY A 210 7.23 -0.89 16.39
N ALA A 211 7.79 -1.32 15.26
CA ALA A 211 8.56 -0.44 14.37
C ALA A 211 7.69 0.60 13.65
N ALA A 212 6.55 0.18 13.09
CA ALA A 212 5.72 1.05 12.27
C ALA A 212 4.88 2.06 13.07
N THR A 213 4.54 1.74 14.34
CA THR A 213 3.67 2.57 15.18
C THR A 213 4.41 3.44 16.19
N ALA A 214 5.75 3.46 16.17
CA ALA A 214 6.52 4.41 17.00
C ALA A 214 6.08 5.84 16.66
N GLU A 215 5.66 6.61 17.68
CA GLU A 215 5.11 7.96 17.51
C GLU A 215 6.19 8.94 17.06
N ALA A 216 7.37 8.90 17.68
CA ALA A 216 8.50 9.72 17.25
C ALA A 216 9.00 9.27 15.88
N ARG A 217 9.15 10.24 14.97
CA ARG A 217 9.61 9.97 13.59
C ARG A 217 10.96 9.26 13.57
N ASP A 218 11.92 9.73 14.36
CA ASP A 218 13.28 9.20 14.33
C ASP A 218 13.34 7.75 14.79
N ASP A 219 12.55 7.39 15.81
CA ASP A 219 12.43 6.01 16.31
C ASP A 219 11.78 5.12 15.25
N ARG A 220 10.67 5.57 14.65
CA ARG A 220 9.97 4.87 13.57
C ARG A 220 10.87 4.64 12.37
N TRP A 221 11.61 5.67 11.94
CA TRP A 221 12.52 5.58 10.80
C TRP A 221 13.70 4.67 11.10
N SER A 222 14.30 4.80 12.29
CA SER A 222 15.41 3.94 12.74
C SER A 222 15.01 2.48 12.72
N ALA A 223 13.86 2.15 13.30
CA ALA A 223 13.35 0.77 13.34
C ALA A 223 13.03 0.23 11.93
N LEU A 224 12.38 1.04 11.08
CA LEU A 224 12.00 0.62 9.74
C LEU A 224 13.19 0.56 8.76
N ARG A 225 14.25 1.34 8.94
CA ARG A 225 15.51 1.14 8.18
C ARG A 225 16.10 -0.25 8.43
N ALA A 226 15.96 -0.74 9.65
CA ALA A 226 16.47 -2.04 10.05
C ALA A 226 15.48 -3.20 9.78
N TRP A 227 14.43 -3.02 8.97
CA TRP A 227 13.36 -4.00 8.77
C TRP A 227 13.84 -5.39 8.36
N ARG A 228 14.97 -5.47 7.61
CA ARG A 228 15.57 -6.76 7.23
C ARG A 228 16.18 -7.54 8.41
N THR A 229 16.24 -6.95 9.60
CA THR A 229 16.68 -7.61 10.85
C THR A 229 15.51 -8.09 11.72
N LEU A 230 14.27 -7.76 11.34
CA LEU A 230 13.10 -8.21 12.08
C LEU A 230 12.97 -9.75 12.04
N PRO A 231 12.37 -10.36 13.08
CA PRO A 231 12.24 -11.83 13.16
C PRO A 231 11.51 -12.36 11.93
N HIS A 232 11.96 -13.48 11.40
CA HIS A 232 11.35 -14.22 10.29
C HIS A 232 11.24 -13.44 8.96
N VAL A 233 11.93 -12.32 8.81
CA VAL A 233 11.80 -11.43 7.63
C VAL A 233 11.93 -12.19 6.30
N ASN A 234 12.87 -13.14 6.18
CA ASN A 234 13.07 -13.90 4.93
C ASN A 234 11.94 -14.89 4.63
N ARG A 235 11.16 -15.28 5.63
CA ARG A 235 9.93 -16.05 5.42
C ARG A 235 8.76 -15.17 4.97
N MET A 236 8.69 -13.93 5.48
CA MET A 236 7.63 -12.98 5.11
C MET A 236 7.94 -12.31 3.77
N HIS A 237 9.17 -11.85 3.57
CA HIS A 237 9.65 -11.17 2.37
C HIS A 237 11.03 -11.75 2.01
N PRO A 238 11.12 -12.67 1.02
CA PRO A 238 12.40 -13.24 0.62
C PRO A 238 13.42 -12.16 0.21
N PRO A 239 14.72 -12.43 0.29
CA PRO A 239 15.74 -11.52 -0.20
C PRO A 239 15.49 -11.14 -1.67
N ARG A 240 15.57 -9.85 -2.00
CA ARG A 240 15.30 -9.28 -3.34
C ARG A 240 13.85 -9.48 -3.83
N ALA A 241 12.91 -9.64 -2.91
CA ALA A 241 11.47 -9.71 -3.16
C ALA A 241 10.73 -8.96 -2.04
N GLY A 242 11.21 -7.77 -1.71
CA GLY A 242 10.66 -6.89 -0.68
C GLY A 242 9.78 -5.77 -1.24
N GLU A 243 9.51 -5.76 -2.54
CA GLU A 243 8.74 -4.70 -3.18
C GLU A 243 7.37 -4.49 -2.53
N HIS A 244 6.72 -5.54 -2.03
CA HIS A 244 5.42 -5.45 -1.33
C HIS A 244 5.51 -4.89 0.09
N PHE A 245 6.71 -4.76 0.64
CA PHE A 245 6.97 -4.07 1.90
C PHE A 245 7.20 -2.56 1.71
N MET A 246 7.74 -2.16 0.56
CA MET A 246 8.15 -0.78 0.29
C MET A 246 7.03 0.26 0.40
N PRO A 247 5.77 -0.01 -0.01
CA PRO A 247 4.68 0.94 0.17
C PRO A 247 4.44 1.32 1.64
N LEU A 248 4.64 0.40 2.59
CA LEU A 248 4.59 0.72 4.02
C LEU A 248 5.65 1.73 4.43
N LEU A 249 6.88 1.60 3.92
CA LEU A 249 7.97 2.55 4.22
C LEU A 249 7.62 3.96 3.73
N VAL A 250 7.03 4.08 2.53
CA VAL A 250 6.58 5.38 2.03
C VAL A 250 5.48 5.96 2.92
N CYS A 251 4.50 5.16 3.34
CA CYS A 251 3.45 5.59 4.24
C CYS A 251 3.99 6.03 5.60
N ALA A 252 4.89 5.24 6.20
CA ALA A 252 5.53 5.59 7.46
C ALA A 252 6.40 6.85 7.37
N GLY A 253 7.01 7.09 6.18
CA GLY A 253 7.73 8.33 5.88
C GLY A 253 6.82 9.55 5.75
N ALA A 254 5.59 9.34 5.27
CA ALA A 254 4.58 10.40 5.12
C ALA A 254 3.81 10.71 6.41
N ALA A 255 3.88 9.85 7.40
CA ALA A 255 3.31 10.08 8.71
C ALA A 255 4.05 11.21 9.45
N GLY A 256 3.31 12.08 10.14
CA GLY A 256 3.84 13.19 10.93
C GLY A 256 4.69 12.71 12.11
N ASP A 257 5.48 13.63 12.65
CA ASP A 257 6.16 13.42 13.93
C ASP A 257 5.12 13.47 15.07
N GLY A 258 5.17 12.54 16.01
CA GLY A 258 4.19 12.40 17.08
C GLY A 258 2.79 11.94 16.63
N GLU A 259 2.61 11.62 15.33
CA GLU A 259 1.32 11.17 14.80
C GLU A 259 1.06 9.71 15.16
N LYS A 260 -0.04 9.47 15.89
CA LYS A 260 -0.43 8.11 16.31
C LYS A 260 -0.88 7.28 15.11
N ALA A 261 -0.35 6.06 15.03
CA ALA A 261 -0.81 5.08 14.06
C ALA A 261 -2.08 4.38 14.52
N GLY A 262 -3.05 4.24 13.62
CA GLY A 262 -4.09 3.24 13.73
C GLY A 262 -3.65 1.93 13.08
N VAL A 263 -4.11 0.82 13.63
CA VAL A 263 -3.84 -0.52 13.10
C VAL A 263 -5.11 -1.34 13.13
N TYR A 264 -5.42 -1.98 12.03
CA TYR A 264 -6.44 -3.03 12.04
C TYR A 264 -5.91 -4.32 11.41
N LYS A 265 -6.62 -5.40 11.69
CA LYS A 265 -6.23 -6.75 11.36
C LYS A 265 -7.26 -7.40 10.45
N ASP A 266 -6.79 -8.00 9.36
CA ASP A 266 -7.51 -8.91 8.50
C ASP A 266 -6.97 -10.33 8.65
N VAL A 267 -7.69 -11.31 8.12
CA VAL A 267 -7.26 -12.70 8.06
C VAL A 267 -7.11 -13.13 6.60
N TYR A 268 -5.95 -13.68 6.27
CA TYR A 268 -5.68 -14.28 4.97
C TYR A 268 -5.17 -15.71 5.17
N SER A 269 -5.90 -16.70 4.63
CA SER A 269 -5.54 -18.12 4.75
C SER A 269 -5.16 -18.55 6.17
N GLY A 270 -5.84 -17.99 7.21
CA GLY A 270 -5.64 -18.34 8.62
C GLY A 270 -4.55 -17.56 9.35
N VAL A 271 -3.85 -16.63 8.70
CA VAL A 271 -2.86 -15.74 9.34
C VAL A 271 -3.31 -14.29 9.33
N ASN A 272 -2.76 -13.50 10.26
CA ASN A 272 -3.10 -12.10 10.40
C ASN A 272 -2.34 -11.25 9.39
N ILE A 273 -3.06 -10.35 8.73
CA ILE A 273 -2.54 -9.33 7.82
C ILE A 273 -2.88 -7.96 8.39
N LEU A 274 -1.88 -7.11 8.57
CA LEU A 274 -2.05 -5.82 9.22
C LEU A 274 -2.07 -4.68 8.21
N THR A 275 -2.94 -3.72 8.46
CA THR A 275 -2.97 -2.43 7.79
C THR A 275 -2.64 -1.35 8.81
N TYR A 276 -1.75 -0.44 8.44
CA TYR A 276 -1.33 0.70 9.24
C TYR A 276 -1.84 1.99 8.62
N TYR A 277 -2.30 2.95 9.44
CA TYR A 277 -2.77 4.23 8.92
C TYR A 277 -2.53 5.37 9.92
N TRP A 278 -2.45 6.59 9.41
CA TRP A 278 -2.22 7.81 10.18
C TRP A 278 -3.17 8.92 9.70
N GLY A 279 -3.45 9.89 10.57
CA GLY A 279 -4.30 11.05 10.23
C GLY A 279 -5.79 10.77 10.20
N ALA A 280 -6.24 9.67 10.76
CA ALA A 280 -7.65 9.31 10.87
C ALA A 280 -7.98 8.76 12.25
N ALA A 281 -9.26 8.79 12.61
CA ALA A 281 -9.75 8.15 13.82
C ALA A 281 -9.61 6.63 13.73
N GLN A 282 -9.54 5.97 14.87
CA GLN A 282 -9.52 4.51 14.95
C GLN A 282 -10.79 3.91 14.30
N VAL A 283 -10.58 2.86 13.51
CA VAL A 283 -11.66 2.06 12.93
C VAL A 283 -11.69 0.66 13.58
N ASP A 284 -12.89 0.13 13.76
CA ASP A 284 -13.12 -1.20 14.34
C ASP A 284 -12.83 -2.33 13.34
#